data_e0858abc86251d09c0c00a03c83ec2f7
#
_entry.id   e0858abc86251d09c0c00a03c83ec2f7
#
_cell.length_a   1.000
_cell.length_b   1.000
_cell.length_c   1.000
_cell.angle_alpha   90.00
_cell.angle_beta   90.00
_cell.angle_gamma   90.00
#
_symmetry.space_group_name_H-M   'P 1'
#
loop_
_entity.id
_entity.type
_entity.pdbx_description
1 polymer ?
#
loop_
_entity_poly.entity_id
_entity_poly.type
_entity_poly.pdbx_seq_one_letter_code
_entity_poly.pdbx_strand_id
1 'polypeptide(L)'
;MVDKATTYAETMQGLLQEIVDTQMEGIQQAAELIADAIAKDGILYTFGTGHSHIIAEDVSYRAGGLAPVDAMNEPSLTGHHKVVQSEFMERVEGMAEVMLNYYGLSSKDVLVVISNSGRNAAPIEMAMGAQRRRVPVIAITSLAHSKGTQSRHSSGKKLYQFADVVIDNGCPKGDCVMHLEDLEQPVGAGSGVAGTFILHSIIVQTIQNLLESGIDPPVFRSGNLDGSDQFNSQFLQRYRGRIKVW
;
A
#
# COMPACT_ATOMS: atom_id res chain seq x y z
N MET A 1 -13.64 -4.47 -35.50
CA MET A 1 -12.38 -4.63 -34.70
C MET A 1 -12.72 -4.19 -33.30
N VAL A 2 -12.59 -5.06 -32.27
CA VAL A 2 -12.87 -4.67 -30.89
C VAL A 2 -11.75 -3.72 -30.45
N ASP A 3 -12.13 -2.57 -29.90
CA ASP A 3 -11.17 -1.62 -29.36
C ASP A 3 -10.47 -2.20 -28.12
N LYS A 4 -9.15 -2.28 -28.17
CA LYS A 4 -8.34 -2.90 -27.10
C LYS A 4 -8.36 -2.06 -25.80
N ALA A 5 -8.57 -0.76 -25.89
CA ALA A 5 -8.78 0.07 -24.72
C ALA A 5 -10.08 -0.31 -24.00
N THR A 6 -11.16 -0.54 -24.72
CA THR A 6 -12.41 -1.05 -24.17
C THR A 6 -12.22 -2.42 -23.53
N THR A 7 -11.52 -3.33 -24.21
CA THR A 7 -11.23 -4.67 -23.65
C THR A 7 -10.43 -4.55 -22.34
N TYR A 8 -9.44 -3.66 -22.28
CA TYR A 8 -8.69 -3.41 -21.02
C TYR A 8 -9.60 -2.88 -19.90
N ALA A 9 -10.49 -1.93 -20.23
CA ALA A 9 -11.44 -1.41 -19.25
C ALA A 9 -12.38 -2.50 -18.72
N GLU A 10 -12.93 -3.36 -19.58
CA GLU A 10 -13.76 -4.50 -19.18
C GLU A 10 -12.99 -5.52 -18.32
N THR A 11 -11.73 -5.81 -18.68
CA THR A 11 -10.84 -6.67 -17.90
C THR A 11 -10.60 -6.11 -16.50
N MET A 12 -10.33 -4.81 -16.41
CA MET A 12 -10.14 -4.15 -15.12
C MET A 12 -11.42 -4.10 -14.29
N GLN A 13 -12.59 -3.87 -14.90
CA GLN A 13 -13.87 -3.93 -14.20
C GLN A 13 -14.11 -5.33 -13.61
N GLY A 14 -13.82 -6.39 -14.36
CA GLY A 14 -13.91 -7.77 -13.89
C GLY A 14 -12.98 -8.03 -12.70
N LEU A 15 -11.73 -7.57 -12.79
CA LEU A 15 -10.76 -7.70 -11.70
C LEU A 15 -11.21 -6.95 -10.42
N LEU A 16 -11.71 -5.73 -10.55
CA LEU A 16 -12.23 -4.97 -9.41
C LEU A 16 -13.46 -5.64 -8.80
N GLN A 17 -14.34 -6.21 -9.61
CA GLN A 17 -15.50 -6.96 -9.12
C GLN A 17 -15.06 -8.21 -8.36
N GLU A 18 -14.08 -8.97 -8.86
CA GLU A 18 -13.50 -10.12 -8.17
C GLU A 18 -12.94 -9.74 -6.79
N ILE A 19 -12.24 -8.59 -6.69
CA ILE A 19 -11.76 -8.07 -5.42
C ILE A 19 -12.94 -7.78 -4.47
N VAL A 20 -14.00 -7.15 -4.97
CA VAL A 20 -15.21 -6.88 -4.16
C VAL A 20 -15.85 -8.19 -3.68
N ASP A 21 -15.93 -9.20 -4.53
CA ASP A 21 -16.58 -10.46 -4.18
C ASP A 21 -15.75 -11.33 -3.22
N THR A 22 -14.41 -11.16 -3.21
CA THR A 22 -13.51 -12.09 -2.50
C THR A 22 -12.65 -11.47 -1.40
N GLN A 23 -12.42 -10.15 -1.39
CA GLN A 23 -11.46 -9.51 -0.49
C GLN A 23 -12.08 -8.54 0.52
N MET A 24 -13.38 -8.33 0.50
CA MET A 24 -14.02 -7.33 1.39
C MET A 24 -13.83 -7.63 2.87
N GLU A 25 -13.77 -8.90 3.27
CA GLU A 25 -13.48 -9.27 4.67
C GLU A 25 -12.07 -8.82 5.08
N GLY A 26 -11.06 -9.06 4.23
CA GLY A 26 -9.69 -8.61 4.46
C GLY A 26 -9.58 -7.08 4.48
N ILE A 27 -10.34 -6.38 3.61
CA ILE A 27 -10.40 -4.91 3.58
C ILE A 27 -11.01 -4.37 4.88
N GLN A 28 -12.07 -5.00 5.40
CA GLN A 28 -12.69 -4.62 6.67
C GLN A 28 -11.74 -4.84 7.85
N GLN A 29 -11.09 -6.00 7.94
CA GLN A 29 -10.09 -6.30 8.97
C GLN A 29 -8.92 -5.30 8.94
N ALA A 30 -8.43 -4.97 7.75
CA ALA A 30 -7.39 -3.94 7.59
C ALA A 30 -7.86 -2.57 8.08
N ALA A 31 -9.09 -2.18 7.74
CA ALA A 31 -9.67 -0.91 8.17
C ALA A 31 -9.88 -0.84 9.69
N GLU A 32 -10.24 -1.95 10.34
CA GLU A 32 -10.35 -2.05 11.80
C GLU A 32 -8.98 -1.83 12.46
N LEU A 33 -7.92 -2.49 11.98
CA LEU A 33 -6.56 -2.31 12.51
C LEU A 33 -6.09 -0.85 12.40
N ILE A 34 -6.41 -0.19 11.28
CA ILE A 34 -6.02 1.21 11.07
C ILE A 34 -6.86 2.13 11.96
N ALA A 35 -8.17 1.92 12.07
CA ALA A 35 -9.04 2.70 12.95
C ALA A 35 -8.59 2.58 14.41
N ASP A 36 -8.27 1.39 14.87
CA ASP A 36 -7.73 1.11 16.19
C ASP A 36 -6.40 1.84 16.46
N ALA A 37 -5.50 1.85 15.47
CA ALA A 37 -4.24 2.58 15.58
C ALA A 37 -4.49 4.09 15.71
N ILE A 38 -5.32 4.68 14.83
CA ILE A 38 -5.63 6.12 14.86
C ILE A 38 -6.35 6.51 16.14
N ALA A 39 -7.26 5.69 16.65
CA ALA A 39 -7.94 5.89 17.93
C ALA A 39 -6.94 5.98 19.11
N LYS A 40 -5.80 5.30 19.03
CA LYS A 40 -4.71 5.30 20.02
C LYS A 40 -3.61 6.33 19.68
N ASP A 41 -3.91 7.29 18.81
CA ASP A 41 -2.97 8.31 18.31
C ASP A 41 -1.76 7.70 17.57
N GLY A 42 -1.96 6.58 16.86
CA GLY A 42 -1.00 5.93 15.99
C GLY A 42 -0.94 6.57 14.59
N ILE A 43 0.01 6.09 13.80
CA ILE A 43 0.24 6.47 12.40
C ILE A 43 0.01 5.25 11.51
N LEU A 44 -0.64 5.47 10.37
CA LEU A 44 -0.64 4.55 9.26
C LEU A 44 0.63 4.76 8.44
N TYR A 45 1.53 3.80 8.46
CA TYR A 45 2.66 3.77 7.55
C TYR A 45 2.31 2.97 6.29
N THR A 46 2.71 3.48 5.13
CA THR A 46 2.57 2.78 3.85
C THR A 46 3.93 2.62 3.19
N PHE A 47 4.18 1.46 2.59
CA PHE A 47 5.45 1.15 1.96
C PHE A 47 5.27 0.34 0.67
N GLY A 48 6.03 0.69 -0.35
CA GLY A 48 6.14 -0.05 -1.60
C GLY A 48 7.47 0.21 -2.31
N THR A 49 7.89 -0.70 -3.17
CA THR A 49 9.08 -0.56 -4.02
C THR A 49 8.68 -0.53 -5.50
N GLY A 50 9.54 0.02 -6.37
CA GLY A 50 9.21 0.16 -7.77
C GLY A 50 7.85 0.88 -7.96
N HIS A 51 6.99 0.39 -8.83
CA HIS A 51 5.66 0.99 -9.07
C HIS A 51 4.71 0.88 -7.87
N SER A 52 4.94 -0.05 -6.94
CA SER A 52 4.10 -0.16 -5.73
C SER A 52 4.23 1.04 -4.80
N HIS A 53 5.33 1.83 -4.87
CA HIS A 53 5.46 3.06 -4.08
C HIS A 53 4.41 4.11 -4.45
N ILE A 54 3.98 4.16 -5.73
CA ILE A 54 2.97 5.10 -6.20
C ILE A 54 1.64 4.88 -5.46
N ILE A 55 1.27 3.61 -5.25
CA ILE A 55 0.07 3.26 -4.48
C ILE A 55 0.25 3.66 -3.01
N ALA A 56 1.43 3.39 -2.43
CA ALA A 56 1.74 3.73 -1.04
C ALA A 56 1.72 5.24 -0.79
N GLU A 57 2.20 6.03 -1.73
CA GLU A 57 2.26 7.49 -1.66
C GLU A 57 0.88 8.13 -1.90
N ASP A 58 0.03 7.52 -2.73
CA ASP A 58 -1.23 8.09 -3.20
C ASP A 58 -2.22 8.44 -2.08
N VAL A 59 -2.15 7.81 -0.93
CA VAL A 59 -3.01 8.08 0.24
C VAL A 59 -2.41 9.07 1.24
N SER A 60 -1.16 9.51 1.02
CA SER A 60 -0.49 10.48 1.88
C SER A 60 -0.83 11.91 1.47
N TYR A 61 -1.17 12.76 2.44
CA TYR A 61 -1.52 14.18 2.22
C TYR A 61 -2.52 14.40 1.07
N ARG A 62 -3.58 13.63 1.05
CA ARG A 62 -4.55 13.61 -0.03
C ARG A 62 -5.91 14.16 0.40
N ALA A 63 -6.58 14.90 -0.47
CA ALA A 63 -7.97 15.33 -0.30
C ALA A 63 -8.89 14.12 -0.04
N GLY A 64 -9.66 14.16 1.05
CA GLY A 64 -10.52 13.06 1.48
C GLY A 64 -9.77 11.88 2.12
N GLY A 65 -8.44 11.97 2.26
CA GLY A 65 -7.62 10.98 2.95
C GLY A 65 -7.37 11.32 4.41
N LEU A 66 -6.91 10.32 5.16
CA LEU A 66 -6.54 10.46 6.57
C LEU A 66 -5.25 11.28 6.73
N ALA A 67 -5.21 12.15 7.73
CA ALA A 67 -4.03 12.96 8.02
C ALA A 67 -2.87 12.13 8.64
N PRO A 68 -3.09 11.18 9.58
CA PRO A 68 -2.01 10.40 10.16
C PRO A 68 -1.52 9.27 9.21
N VAL A 69 -1.10 9.63 8.02
CA VAL A 69 -0.53 8.70 7.03
C VAL A 69 0.87 9.16 6.65
N ASP A 70 1.86 8.28 6.79
CA ASP A 70 3.25 8.52 6.41
C ASP A 70 3.71 7.50 5.36
N ALA A 71 3.88 7.94 4.12
CA ALA A 71 4.42 7.11 3.07
C ALA A 71 5.94 7.00 3.20
N MET A 72 6.43 5.79 3.44
CA MET A 72 7.86 5.52 3.61
C MET A 72 8.57 5.49 2.25
N ASN A 73 8.75 6.67 1.66
CA ASN A 73 9.36 6.83 0.34
C ASN A 73 10.88 6.96 0.44
N GLU A 74 11.58 5.88 0.09
CA GLU A 74 13.03 5.86 -0.05
C GLU A 74 13.40 6.00 -1.54
N PRO A 75 14.03 7.11 -1.96
CA PRO A 75 14.30 7.38 -3.39
C PRO A 75 15.05 6.27 -4.12
N SER A 76 15.92 5.53 -3.42
CA SER A 76 16.65 4.40 -3.99
C SER A 76 15.77 3.17 -4.27
N LEU A 77 14.59 3.09 -3.67
CA LEU A 77 13.62 1.99 -3.82
C LEU A 77 12.43 2.35 -4.72
N THR A 78 12.14 3.64 -4.92
CA THR A 78 10.95 4.08 -5.65
C THR A 78 11.11 4.06 -7.18
N GLY A 79 12.33 4.09 -7.67
CA GLY A 79 12.59 4.15 -9.11
C GLY A 79 12.47 5.53 -9.74
N HIS A 80 12.13 6.58 -9.00
CA HIS A 80 12.01 7.95 -9.51
C HIS A 80 13.29 8.48 -10.15
N HIS A 81 14.45 8.14 -9.56
CA HIS A 81 15.73 8.64 -10.05
C HIS A 81 16.44 7.66 -10.98
N LYS A 82 16.42 6.37 -10.65
CA LYS A 82 17.14 5.32 -11.37
C LYS A 82 16.39 4.00 -11.31
N VAL A 83 15.49 3.77 -12.25
CA VAL A 83 14.60 2.59 -12.29
C VAL A 83 15.38 1.28 -12.17
N VAL A 84 16.44 1.10 -12.96
CA VAL A 84 17.24 -0.14 -12.93
C VAL A 84 17.95 -0.33 -11.58
N GLN A 85 18.44 0.77 -10.97
CA GLN A 85 19.07 0.69 -9.66
C GLN A 85 18.06 0.24 -8.58
N SER A 86 16.83 0.73 -8.61
CA SER A 86 15.81 0.38 -7.60
C SER A 86 15.48 -1.12 -7.62
N GLU A 87 15.52 -1.78 -8.78
CA GLU A 87 15.34 -3.23 -8.87
C GLU A 87 16.44 -4.03 -8.17
N PHE A 88 17.66 -3.51 -8.12
CA PHE A 88 18.75 -4.13 -7.37
C PHE A 88 18.64 -3.79 -5.87
N MET A 89 18.34 -2.52 -5.55
CA MET A 89 18.25 -2.05 -4.17
C MET A 89 17.16 -2.77 -3.37
N GLU A 90 15.99 -3.07 -3.97
CA GLU A 90 14.92 -3.80 -3.29
C GLU A 90 15.29 -5.25 -2.93
N ARG A 91 16.41 -5.77 -3.48
CA ARG A 91 16.94 -7.12 -3.21
C ARG A 91 18.01 -7.12 -2.11
N VAL A 92 18.47 -5.94 -1.67
CA VAL A 92 19.49 -5.81 -0.64
C VAL A 92 18.86 -6.04 0.74
N GLU A 93 19.39 -6.99 1.47
CA GLU A 93 18.98 -7.29 2.86
C GLU A 93 19.57 -6.26 3.84
N GLY A 94 18.83 -5.97 4.92
CA GLY A 94 19.22 -5.04 5.99
C GLY A 94 18.77 -3.59 5.79
N MET A 95 18.34 -3.20 4.61
CA MET A 95 17.94 -1.82 4.32
C MET A 95 16.65 -1.41 5.03
N ALA A 96 15.70 -2.33 5.15
CA ALA A 96 14.42 -2.07 5.80
C ALA A 96 14.56 -1.71 7.28
N GLU A 97 15.51 -2.32 8.00
CA GLU A 97 15.75 -2.00 9.42
C GLU A 97 16.21 -0.55 9.61
N VAL A 98 17.02 -0.03 8.70
CA VAL A 98 17.45 1.39 8.73
C VAL A 98 16.24 2.30 8.56
N MET A 99 15.35 1.99 7.63
CA MET A 99 14.13 2.76 7.40
C MET A 99 13.20 2.71 8.62
N LEU A 100 12.91 1.52 9.13
CA LEU A 100 12.04 1.34 10.31
C LEU A 100 12.54 2.11 11.54
N ASN A 101 13.85 2.18 11.74
CA ASN A 101 14.46 2.97 12.80
C ASN A 101 14.32 4.48 12.54
N TYR A 102 14.52 4.93 11.32
CA TYR A 102 14.37 6.35 10.94
C TYR A 102 12.92 6.84 11.13
N TYR A 103 11.95 6.05 10.67
CA TYR A 103 10.52 6.37 10.81
C TYR A 103 10.03 6.20 12.26
N GLY A 104 10.68 5.34 13.04
CA GLY A 104 10.42 5.18 14.48
C GLY A 104 9.10 4.47 14.78
N LEU A 105 8.73 3.45 13.99
CA LEU A 105 7.50 2.69 14.17
C LEU A 105 7.38 2.12 15.59
N SER A 106 6.21 2.21 16.16
CA SER A 106 5.86 1.74 17.50
C SER A 106 4.63 0.83 17.49
N SER A 107 4.37 0.13 18.58
CA SER A 107 3.20 -0.77 18.69
C SER A 107 1.82 -0.07 18.65
N LYS A 108 1.78 1.26 18.55
CA LYS A 108 0.54 2.02 18.33
C LYS A 108 0.20 2.19 16.86
N ASP A 109 1.17 1.96 16.00
CA ASP A 109 1.10 2.22 14.56
C ASP A 109 0.63 0.98 13.80
N VAL A 110 0.39 1.13 12.50
CA VAL A 110 0.07 0.04 11.57
C VAL A 110 0.85 0.25 10.28
N LEU A 111 1.28 -0.84 9.66
CA LEU A 111 2.05 -0.80 8.41
C LEU A 111 1.31 -1.53 7.29
N VAL A 112 1.05 -0.83 6.17
CA VAL A 112 0.64 -1.44 4.90
C VAL A 112 1.86 -1.62 4.01
N VAL A 113 2.15 -2.86 3.62
CA VAL A 113 3.22 -3.19 2.67
C VAL A 113 2.60 -3.64 1.34
N ILE A 114 2.93 -2.93 0.28
CA ILE A 114 2.41 -3.18 -1.07
C ILE A 114 3.53 -3.77 -1.93
N SER A 115 3.35 -4.99 -2.38
CA SER A 115 4.30 -5.66 -3.26
C SER A 115 3.63 -6.76 -4.07
N ASN A 116 3.50 -6.56 -5.38
CA ASN A 116 2.80 -7.50 -6.26
C ASN A 116 3.42 -8.91 -6.19
N SER A 117 4.73 -9.02 -6.24
CA SER A 117 5.42 -10.32 -6.14
C SER A 117 5.67 -10.81 -4.71
N GLY A 118 5.75 -9.90 -3.74
CA GLY A 118 6.05 -10.19 -2.34
C GLY A 118 7.34 -10.98 -2.11
N ARG A 119 8.33 -10.95 -3.04
CA ARG A 119 9.48 -11.87 -3.07
C ARG A 119 10.83 -11.25 -2.75
N ASN A 120 10.96 -9.92 -2.83
CA ASN A 120 12.22 -9.20 -2.65
C ASN A 120 12.48 -8.85 -1.19
N ALA A 121 13.74 -8.59 -0.84
CA ALA A 121 14.16 -8.38 0.53
C ALA A 121 13.45 -7.20 1.22
N ALA A 122 13.39 -6.04 0.58
CA ALA A 122 12.84 -4.84 1.20
C ALA A 122 11.40 -5.02 1.71
N PRO A 123 10.39 -5.46 0.92
CA PRO A 123 9.03 -5.64 1.45
C PRO A 123 8.93 -6.76 2.50
N ILE A 124 9.74 -7.82 2.38
CA ILE A 124 9.76 -8.91 3.36
C ILE A 124 10.30 -8.42 4.69
N GLU A 125 11.44 -7.73 4.69
CA GLU A 125 12.09 -7.23 5.90
C GLU A 125 11.29 -6.10 6.57
N MET A 126 10.58 -5.26 5.79
CA MET A 126 9.64 -4.28 6.35
C MET A 126 8.58 -4.97 7.21
N ALA A 127 7.96 -6.02 6.70
CA ALA A 127 6.98 -6.79 7.46
C ALA A 127 7.62 -7.50 8.67
N MET A 128 8.77 -8.16 8.49
CA MET A 128 9.51 -8.81 9.60
C MET A 128 9.90 -7.82 10.69
N GLY A 129 10.39 -6.66 10.31
CA GLY A 129 10.82 -5.61 11.25
C GLY A 129 9.65 -4.97 11.99
N ALA A 130 8.50 -4.79 11.33
CA ALA A 130 7.26 -4.33 11.94
C ALA A 130 6.76 -5.35 12.99
N GLN A 131 6.72 -6.63 12.66
CA GLN A 131 6.34 -7.68 13.62
C GLN A 131 7.24 -7.68 14.88
N ARG A 132 8.57 -7.53 14.72
CA ARG A 132 9.49 -7.42 15.87
C ARG A 132 9.15 -6.22 16.79
N ARG A 133 8.58 -5.17 16.22
CA ARG A 133 8.12 -3.96 16.93
C ARG A 133 6.66 -4.07 17.42
N ARG A 134 5.99 -5.20 17.19
CA ARG A 134 4.58 -5.44 17.50
C ARG A 134 3.67 -4.45 16.77
N VAL A 135 4.05 -4.06 15.55
CA VAL A 135 3.26 -3.24 14.63
C VAL A 135 2.48 -4.20 13.74
N PRO A 136 1.14 -4.13 13.70
CA PRO A 136 0.33 -4.92 12.78
C PRO A 136 0.71 -4.65 11.32
N VAL A 137 0.74 -5.70 10.51
CA VAL A 137 1.13 -5.66 9.10
C VAL A 137 -0.02 -6.07 8.21
N ILE A 138 -0.35 -5.21 7.25
CA ILE A 138 -1.31 -5.49 6.17
C ILE A 138 -0.51 -5.62 4.88
N ALA A 139 -0.66 -6.74 4.16
CA ALA A 139 -0.01 -6.95 2.87
C ALA A 139 -1.03 -6.84 1.73
N ILE A 140 -0.76 -5.96 0.76
CA ILE A 140 -1.47 -5.95 -0.54
C ILE A 140 -0.53 -6.58 -1.56
N THR A 141 -0.89 -7.75 -2.11
CA THR A 141 0.00 -8.55 -2.96
C THR A 141 -0.81 -9.37 -3.97
N SER A 142 -0.21 -9.81 -5.07
CA SER A 142 -0.78 -10.86 -5.91
C SER A 142 -0.40 -12.22 -5.32
N LEU A 143 -1.36 -12.96 -4.82
CA LEU A 143 -1.10 -14.33 -4.34
C LEU A 143 -0.73 -15.27 -5.49
N ALA A 144 -1.29 -15.09 -6.68
CA ALA A 144 -0.92 -15.85 -7.87
C ALA A 144 0.55 -15.64 -8.22
N HIS A 145 1.03 -14.41 -8.23
CA HIS A 145 2.44 -14.08 -8.50
C HIS A 145 3.33 -14.54 -7.35
N SER A 146 2.96 -14.21 -6.12
CA SER A 146 3.77 -14.48 -4.94
C SER A 146 3.99 -15.98 -4.71
N LYS A 147 2.93 -16.79 -4.75
CA LYS A 147 3.01 -18.25 -4.62
C LYS A 147 3.69 -18.91 -5.83
N GLY A 148 3.54 -18.35 -7.03
CA GLY A 148 4.11 -18.85 -8.27
C GLY A 148 5.60 -18.55 -8.50
N THR A 149 6.31 -17.96 -7.51
CA THR A 149 7.73 -17.60 -7.64
C THR A 149 8.52 -17.98 -6.39
N GLN A 150 9.84 -18.06 -6.48
CA GLN A 150 10.71 -18.27 -5.31
C GLN A 150 11.03 -16.95 -4.61
N SER A 151 11.25 -16.98 -3.29
CA SER A 151 11.77 -15.85 -2.54
C SER A 151 13.17 -15.46 -3.03
N ARG A 152 13.48 -14.17 -2.94
CA ARG A 152 14.83 -13.64 -3.14
C ARG A 152 15.48 -13.21 -1.81
N HIS A 153 14.80 -13.44 -0.69
CA HIS A 153 15.30 -13.18 0.64
C HIS A 153 15.89 -14.46 1.27
N SER A 154 16.95 -14.35 2.06
CA SER A 154 17.66 -15.46 2.69
C SER A 154 16.79 -16.38 3.55
N SER A 155 15.70 -15.86 4.13
CA SER A 155 14.73 -16.67 4.88
C SER A 155 13.94 -17.69 4.04
N GLY A 156 13.94 -17.55 2.71
CA GLY A 156 13.09 -18.34 1.82
C GLY A 156 11.59 -18.00 1.88
N LYS A 157 11.18 -17.11 2.79
CA LYS A 157 9.76 -16.71 2.97
C LYS A 157 9.36 -15.55 2.09
N LYS A 158 8.05 -15.27 2.04
CA LYS A 158 7.41 -14.22 1.24
C LYS A 158 6.71 -13.22 2.16
N LEU A 159 6.40 -12.03 1.63
CA LEU A 159 5.68 -10.98 2.33
C LEU A 159 4.42 -11.48 3.02
N TYR A 160 3.53 -12.18 2.31
CA TYR A 160 2.25 -12.64 2.85
C TYR A 160 2.37 -13.56 4.07
N GLN A 161 3.54 -14.15 4.32
CA GLN A 161 3.78 -15.02 5.47
C GLN A 161 4.13 -14.26 6.75
N PHE A 162 4.29 -12.93 6.65
CA PHE A 162 4.59 -12.03 7.75
C PHE A 162 3.50 -10.99 7.98
N ALA A 163 2.40 -11.06 7.26
CA ALA A 163 1.28 -10.13 7.42
C ALA A 163 0.20 -10.71 8.32
N ASP A 164 -0.42 -9.85 9.12
CA ASP A 164 -1.58 -10.18 9.95
C ASP A 164 -2.85 -10.21 9.09
N VAL A 165 -2.92 -9.33 8.08
CA VAL A 165 -3.97 -9.32 7.06
C VAL A 165 -3.33 -9.36 5.68
N VAL A 166 -3.80 -10.25 4.82
CA VAL A 166 -3.35 -10.39 3.43
C VAL A 166 -4.52 -10.12 2.50
N ILE A 167 -4.35 -9.16 1.60
CA ILE A 167 -5.35 -8.82 0.57
C ILE A 167 -4.75 -9.14 -0.79
N ASP A 168 -5.40 -10.06 -1.50
CA ASP A 168 -5.02 -10.44 -2.86
C ASP A 168 -5.57 -9.40 -3.85
N ASN A 169 -4.69 -8.81 -4.66
CA ASN A 169 -5.10 -7.87 -5.69
C ASN A 169 -5.60 -8.55 -6.98
N GLY A 170 -5.66 -9.89 -7.01
CA GLY A 170 -6.18 -10.68 -8.12
C GLY A 170 -5.33 -10.66 -9.40
N CYS A 171 -4.22 -9.89 -9.42
CA CYS A 171 -3.41 -9.77 -10.63
C CYS A 171 -2.69 -11.08 -10.99
N PRO A 172 -2.53 -11.40 -12.28
CA PRO A 172 -1.84 -12.59 -12.72
C PRO A 172 -0.33 -12.51 -12.41
N LYS A 173 0.36 -13.64 -12.50
CA LYS A 173 1.81 -13.69 -12.45
C LYS A 173 2.40 -12.83 -13.58
N GLY A 174 3.22 -11.85 -13.23
CA GLY A 174 3.80 -10.89 -14.17
C GLY A 174 3.01 -9.61 -14.33
N ASP A 175 1.86 -9.45 -13.62
CA ASP A 175 1.06 -8.24 -13.51
C ASP A 175 0.22 -7.85 -14.75
N CYS A 176 0.60 -8.27 -15.94
CA CYS A 176 -0.07 -7.87 -17.17
C CYS A 176 -1.35 -8.66 -17.40
N VAL A 177 -2.46 -7.95 -17.68
CA VAL A 177 -3.81 -8.54 -17.76
C VAL A 177 -4.33 -8.75 -19.19
N MET A 178 -3.58 -8.33 -20.21
CA MET A 178 -3.98 -8.39 -21.61
C MET A 178 -3.00 -9.16 -22.47
N HIS A 179 -3.53 -9.94 -23.42
CA HIS A 179 -2.77 -10.53 -24.53
C HIS A 179 -3.18 -9.87 -25.84
N LEU A 180 -2.21 -9.47 -26.65
CA LEU A 180 -2.43 -8.94 -27.99
C LEU A 180 -1.97 -9.99 -29.01
N GLU A 181 -2.70 -10.07 -30.14
CA GLU A 181 -2.27 -10.87 -31.29
C GLU A 181 -0.90 -10.38 -31.77
N ASP A 182 -0.05 -11.25 -32.19
CA ASP A 182 1.31 -10.97 -32.69
C ASP A 182 2.30 -10.39 -31.65
N LEU A 183 1.97 -10.37 -30.36
CA LEU A 183 2.89 -9.98 -29.31
C LEU A 183 3.05 -11.11 -28.27
N GLU A 184 4.28 -11.58 -28.10
CA GLU A 184 4.59 -12.66 -27.15
C GLU A 184 4.36 -12.23 -25.70
N GLN A 185 4.74 -11.00 -25.34
CA GLN A 185 4.62 -10.49 -23.97
C GLN A 185 3.20 -9.99 -23.72
N PRO A 186 2.59 -10.32 -22.55
CA PRO A 186 1.35 -9.70 -22.12
C PRO A 186 1.59 -8.21 -21.80
N VAL A 187 0.53 -7.41 -21.92
CA VAL A 187 0.55 -5.94 -21.71
C VAL A 187 -0.55 -5.50 -20.73
N GLY A 188 -0.52 -4.24 -20.34
CA GLY A 188 -1.52 -3.65 -19.46
C GLY A 188 -1.36 -4.13 -18.00
N ALA A 189 -0.62 -3.36 -17.20
CA ALA A 189 -0.46 -3.65 -15.77
C ALA A 189 -1.80 -3.49 -15.03
N GLY A 190 -2.13 -4.46 -14.16
CA GLY A 190 -3.35 -4.46 -13.35
C GLY A 190 -3.12 -3.94 -11.93
N SER A 191 -1.95 -4.20 -11.34
CA SER A 191 -1.71 -3.99 -9.91
C SER A 191 -1.80 -2.53 -9.47
N GLY A 192 -1.45 -1.58 -10.35
CA GLY A 192 -1.59 -0.15 -10.06
C GLY A 192 -3.04 0.25 -9.80
N VAL A 193 -3.96 -0.19 -10.66
CA VAL A 193 -5.40 0.09 -10.52
C VAL A 193 -5.99 -0.68 -9.33
N ALA A 194 -5.76 -2.00 -9.28
CA ALA A 194 -6.29 -2.87 -8.23
C ALA A 194 -5.78 -2.48 -6.83
N GLY A 195 -4.47 -2.23 -6.70
CA GLY A 195 -3.87 -1.83 -5.43
C GLY A 195 -4.35 -0.48 -4.93
N THR A 196 -4.52 0.50 -5.82
CA THR A 196 -5.09 1.81 -5.49
C THR A 196 -6.54 1.68 -5.03
N PHE A 197 -7.35 0.90 -5.76
CA PHE A 197 -8.73 0.61 -5.37
C PHE A 197 -8.81 -0.01 -3.97
N ILE A 198 -8.01 -1.05 -3.69
CA ILE A 198 -7.96 -1.71 -2.38
C ILE A 198 -7.60 -0.72 -1.28
N LEU A 199 -6.51 0.04 -1.47
CA LEU A 199 -6.02 0.94 -0.42
C LEU A 199 -7.02 2.07 -0.13
N HIS A 200 -7.65 2.65 -1.16
CA HIS A 200 -8.71 3.64 -0.94
C HIS A 200 -9.95 3.04 -0.29
N SER A 201 -10.34 1.81 -0.64
CA SER A 201 -11.45 1.11 0.03
C SER A 201 -11.18 0.92 1.52
N ILE A 202 -9.94 0.55 1.90
CA ILE A 202 -9.50 0.47 3.30
C ILE A 202 -9.62 1.84 3.98
N ILE A 203 -9.13 2.92 3.35
CA ILE A 203 -9.20 4.29 3.94
C ILE A 203 -10.65 4.73 4.17
N VAL A 204 -11.53 4.54 3.18
CA VAL A 204 -12.95 4.89 3.31
C VAL A 204 -13.61 4.12 4.44
N GLN A 205 -13.36 2.80 4.53
CA GLN A 205 -13.91 1.97 5.60
C GLN A 205 -13.31 2.35 6.97
N THR A 206 -12.03 2.70 7.04
CA THR A 206 -11.38 3.19 8.27
C THR A 206 -12.08 4.45 8.79
N ILE A 207 -12.37 5.41 7.90
CA ILE A 207 -13.07 6.65 8.25
C ILE A 207 -14.46 6.33 8.81
N GLN A 208 -15.18 5.41 8.20
CA GLN A 208 -16.50 4.96 8.67
C GLN A 208 -16.39 4.31 10.06
N ASN A 209 -15.43 3.44 10.29
CA ASN A 209 -15.23 2.77 11.59
C ASN A 209 -14.91 3.77 12.72
N LEU A 210 -14.12 4.83 12.41
CA LEU A 210 -13.84 5.91 13.36
C LEU A 210 -15.13 6.66 13.74
N LEU A 211 -15.96 7.02 12.74
CA LEU A 211 -17.24 7.70 12.97
C LEU A 211 -18.18 6.84 13.83
N GLU A 212 -18.31 5.56 13.53
CA GLU A 212 -19.13 4.61 14.29
C GLU A 212 -18.65 4.46 15.75
N SER A 213 -17.32 4.62 15.96
CA SER A 213 -16.71 4.64 17.29
C SER A 213 -16.83 5.99 18.01
N GLY A 214 -17.51 6.99 17.41
CA GLY A 214 -17.67 8.34 17.97
C GLY A 214 -16.41 9.19 17.91
N ILE A 215 -15.46 8.83 17.08
CA ILE A 215 -14.20 9.57 16.87
C ILE A 215 -14.33 10.43 15.61
N ASP A 216 -14.06 11.74 15.74
CA ASP A 216 -13.99 12.66 14.60
C ASP A 216 -12.72 12.32 13.76
N PRO A 217 -12.87 11.75 12.55
CA PRO A 217 -11.73 11.30 11.79
C PRO A 217 -10.91 12.47 11.24
N PRO A 218 -9.58 12.45 11.37
CA PRO A 218 -8.70 13.51 10.88
C PRO A 218 -8.56 13.42 9.35
N VAL A 219 -9.52 13.98 8.61
CA VAL A 219 -9.60 13.90 7.15
C VAL A 219 -9.26 15.25 6.51
N PHE A 220 -8.33 15.25 5.56
CA PHE A 220 -7.96 16.44 4.81
C PHE A 220 -9.06 16.92 3.87
N ARG A 221 -9.31 18.21 3.84
CA ARG A 221 -10.05 18.88 2.76
C ARG A 221 -9.15 19.10 1.54
N SER A 222 -9.75 19.09 0.36
CA SER A 222 -9.00 19.44 -0.85
C SER A 222 -8.40 20.84 -0.72
N GLY A 223 -7.09 20.96 -0.96
CA GLY A 223 -6.37 22.25 -0.96
C GLY A 223 -6.88 23.25 -2.01
N ASN A 224 -7.69 22.79 -2.97
CA ASN A 224 -8.32 23.65 -4.00
C ASN A 224 -9.66 24.23 -3.56
N LEU A 225 -10.10 24.01 -2.33
CA LEU A 225 -11.32 24.61 -1.77
C LEU A 225 -10.98 25.77 -0.84
N ASP A 226 -11.80 26.83 -0.91
CA ASP A 226 -11.63 28.01 -0.06
C ASP A 226 -11.66 27.61 1.42
N GLY A 227 -10.73 28.16 2.20
CA GLY A 227 -10.60 27.90 3.64
C GLY A 227 -9.99 26.55 4.01
N SER A 228 -9.55 25.74 3.04
CA SER A 228 -8.94 24.43 3.27
C SER A 228 -7.60 24.55 4.01
N ASP A 229 -6.78 25.54 3.70
CA ASP A 229 -5.47 25.73 4.34
C ASP A 229 -5.63 25.93 5.85
N GLN A 230 -6.57 26.80 6.27
CA GLN A 230 -6.85 27.02 7.68
C GLN A 230 -7.38 25.74 8.34
N PHE A 231 -8.28 25.02 7.69
CA PHE A 231 -8.82 23.76 8.22
C PHE A 231 -7.73 22.69 8.33
N ASN A 232 -6.94 22.48 7.27
CA ASN A 232 -5.92 21.44 7.24
C ASN A 232 -4.73 21.74 8.18
N SER A 233 -4.47 23.02 8.49
CA SER A 233 -3.36 23.43 9.36
C SER A 233 -3.39 22.78 10.75
N GLN A 234 -4.58 22.46 11.28
CA GLN A 234 -4.72 21.75 12.56
C GLN A 234 -4.08 20.35 12.52
N PHE A 235 -4.22 19.64 11.41
CA PHE A 235 -3.62 18.31 11.25
C PHE A 235 -2.11 18.39 11.04
N LEU A 236 -1.64 19.36 10.23
CA LEU A 236 -0.22 19.62 10.05
C LEU A 236 0.48 19.95 11.38
N GLN A 237 -0.19 20.70 12.25
CA GLN A 237 0.32 21.00 13.58
C GLN A 237 0.31 19.77 14.50
N ARG A 238 -0.80 19.00 14.51
CA ARG A 238 -0.96 17.81 15.35
C ARG A 238 0.09 16.76 15.07
N TYR A 239 0.39 16.51 13.80
CA TYR A 239 1.28 15.44 13.37
C TYR A 239 2.70 15.90 13.01
N ARG A 240 3.02 17.19 13.23
CA ARG A 240 4.34 17.76 12.98
C ARG A 240 5.45 16.96 13.67
N GLY A 241 6.49 16.59 12.90
CA GLY A 241 7.64 15.82 13.37
C GLY A 241 7.38 14.32 13.56
N ARG A 242 6.11 13.89 13.46
CA ARG A 242 5.74 12.48 13.46
C ARG A 242 5.63 11.93 12.04
N ILE A 243 5.07 12.70 11.12
CA ILE A 243 5.00 12.40 9.69
C ILE A 243 6.28 12.91 9.03
N LYS A 244 7.01 12.05 8.34
CA LYS A 244 8.33 12.36 7.76
C LYS A 244 8.26 12.87 6.33
N VAL A 245 7.17 12.59 5.64
CA VAL A 245 6.97 12.97 4.23
C VAL A 245 6.54 14.45 4.07
N TRP A 246 6.24 15.16 5.17
CA TRP A 246 5.86 16.58 5.15
C TRP A 246 7.02 17.54 5.36
#